data_a5fe443a0c93cf52caebf2bb63c71555
#
_entry.id   a5fe443a0c93cf52caebf2bb63c71555
#
_cell.length_a   1.000
_cell.length_b   1.000
_cell.length_c   1.000
_cell.angle_alpha   90.00
_cell.angle_beta   90.00
_cell.angle_gamma   90.00
#
_symmetry.space_group_name_H-M   'P 1'
#
loop_
_entity.id
_entity.type
_entity.pdbx_description
1 polymer ?
#
loop_
_entity_poly.entity_id
_entity_poly.type
_entity_poly.pdbx_seq_one_letter_code
_entity_poly.pdbx_strand_id
1 'polypeptide(L)'
;LIQLDEGNFGAAMLIRGSKVIGSDLRSSEITPQSAFERFQQNRRRILTGVVTTGVGAFFASRIPGFLEPETTVHAQALPAAPSKYTTSENQTPFAKATHYNNFYEFGTEKDDPAKNAHTLRTRPWTIHVTGMVKKPQTLDIDTLLKYRSIESRIYRHRCVEAWSMVIPWDGYSLSELINLCEPLPSAKYVQFFTLVDRKQMPDLPGGYDWPYTEGLRLDEAMHPLALLTFGCYGQVLPNQNGAPIRVVMPWKYGFKNAKSIVRINFTDKQPRTTWNEINSREYGFYSNVNPHVDHPRWSQAHERRIDSSTFPRTIPTQMFNGYDEVASLYSGMDLKKYY
;
A
#
# COMPACT_ATOMS: atom_id res chain seq x y z
N LEU A 1 -17.03 25.22 51.73
CA LEU A 1 -17.47 26.11 50.64
C LEU A 1 -16.29 26.30 49.70
N ILE A 2 -16.26 25.51 48.65
CA ILE A 2 -15.36 25.69 47.51
C ILE A 2 -16.27 25.78 46.30
N GLN A 3 -16.22 26.92 45.65
CA GLN A 3 -16.97 27.29 44.49
C GLN A 3 -16.38 26.51 43.30
N LEU A 4 -17.19 25.72 42.61
CA LEU A 4 -16.83 25.01 41.39
C LEU A 4 -17.03 25.97 40.22
N ASP A 5 -15.96 26.24 39.50
CA ASP A 5 -15.95 27.00 38.24
C ASP A 5 -16.35 26.06 37.09
N GLU A 6 -17.54 26.32 36.55
CA GLU A 6 -18.05 25.62 35.36
C GLU A 6 -17.50 26.29 34.11
N GLY A 7 -16.44 25.74 33.54
CA GLY A 7 -15.95 26.24 32.23
C GLY A 7 -14.71 25.54 31.76
N ASN A 8 -14.89 24.47 31.05
CA ASN A 8 -13.93 23.83 30.12
C ASN A 8 -13.77 22.33 30.27
N PHE A 9 -14.84 21.59 30.18
CA PHE A 9 -14.82 20.11 30.08
C PHE A 9 -15.27 19.65 28.70
N GLY A 10 -14.47 19.90 27.68
CA GLY A 10 -14.83 19.45 26.33
C GLY A 10 -13.70 18.83 25.50
N ALA A 11 -12.46 19.07 25.84
CA ALA A 11 -11.35 18.71 24.97
C ALA A 11 -10.29 17.77 25.58
N ALA A 12 -10.33 17.50 26.89
CA ALA A 12 -9.24 16.77 27.56
C ALA A 12 -9.56 15.33 27.96
N MET A 13 -10.76 14.81 27.69
CA MET A 13 -11.22 13.52 28.21
C MET A 13 -11.22 12.37 27.17
N LEU A 14 -10.68 12.58 25.97
CA LEU A 14 -10.59 11.56 24.91
C LEU A 14 -9.20 10.88 24.78
N ILE A 15 -8.25 11.21 25.67
CA ILE A 15 -6.87 10.69 25.58
C ILE A 15 -6.45 9.84 26.80
N ARG A 16 -7.30 9.58 27.77
CA ARG A 16 -6.94 8.71 28.90
C ARG A 16 -7.82 7.48 28.98
N GLY A 17 -7.25 6.36 28.55
CA GLY A 17 -7.57 5.03 29.07
C GLY A 17 -8.59 4.20 28.32
N SER A 18 -8.29 3.81 27.11
CA SER A 18 -8.62 2.46 26.70
C SER A 18 -7.33 1.80 26.20
N LYS A 19 -6.92 0.75 26.86
CA LYS A 19 -6.07 -0.27 26.24
C LYS A 19 -6.87 -0.79 25.04
N VAL A 20 -6.64 -0.21 23.88
CA VAL A 20 -7.24 -0.68 22.62
C VAL A 20 -6.62 -2.04 22.35
N ILE A 21 -7.36 -3.08 22.67
CA ILE A 21 -7.09 -4.41 22.17
C ILE A 21 -7.22 -4.30 20.66
N GLY A 22 -6.18 -4.70 19.91
CA GLY A 22 -5.90 -4.49 18.49
C GLY A 22 -6.96 -4.75 17.42
N SER A 23 -8.26 -4.69 17.74
CA SER A 23 -9.35 -4.95 16.81
C SER A 23 -10.01 -3.73 16.18
N ASP A 24 -9.70 -2.51 16.66
CA ASP A 24 -10.41 -1.29 16.26
C ASP A 24 -9.55 -0.18 15.64
N LEU A 25 -8.39 -0.51 15.13
CA LEU A 25 -7.58 0.45 14.38
C LEU A 25 -8.30 0.83 13.08
N ARG A 26 -8.81 2.06 13.04
CA ARG A 26 -9.49 2.62 11.87
C ARG A 26 -8.45 3.25 10.96
N SER A 27 -8.65 3.12 9.64
CA SER A 27 -7.79 3.77 8.64
C SER A 27 -7.59 5.27 8.85
N SER A 28 -8.52 5.91 9.57
CA SER A 28 -8.44 7.31 10.00
C SER A 28 -7.28 7.65 10.94
N GLU A 29 -6.60 6.68 11.52
CA GLU A 29 -5.51 6.94 12.48
C GLU A 29 -4.20 7.34 11.79
N ILE A 30 -4.10 7.12 10.48
CA ILE A 30 -2.99 7.60 9.63
C ILE A 30 -3.45 8.77 8.76
N THR A 31 -4.74 8.94 8.60
CA THR A 31 -5.32 9.97 7.76
C THR A 31 -5.29 11.33 8.47
N PRO A 32 -5.01 12.45 7.80
CA PRO A 32 -5.12 13.78 8.38
C PRO A 32 -6.47 13.99 9.09
N GLN A 33 -6.48 14.67 10.21
CA GLN A 33 -7.68 14.89 11.05
C GLN A 33 -8.89 15.39 10.24
N SER A 34 -8.66 16.22 9.23
CA SER A 34 -9.73 16.74 8.35
C SER A 34 -10.39 15.66 7.47
N ALA A 35 -9.68 14.60 7.10
CA ALA A 35 -10.26 13.48 6.39
C ALA A 35 -11.02 12.55 7.35
N PHE A 36 -10.54 12.39 8.59
CA PHE A 36 -11.23 11.68 9.66
C PHE A 36 -12.58 12.36 10.03
N GLU A 37 -12.60 13.67 10.15
CA GLU A 37 -13.82 14.42 10.43
C GLU A 37 -14.86 14.28 9.31
N ARG A 38 -14.45 14.31 8.04
CA ARG A 38 -15.34 14.04 6.89
C ARG A 38 -15.92 12.63 6.93
N PHE A 39 -15.11 11.63 7.28
CA PHE A 39 -15.55 10.25 7.43
C PHE A 39 -16.61 10.11 8.54
N GLN A 40 -16.40 10.73 9.69
CA GLN A 40 -17.35 10.74 10.81
C GLN A 40 -18.68 11.42 10.43
N GLN A 41 -18.63 12.51 9.66
CA GLN A 41 -19.84 13.19 9.16
C GLN A 41 -20.62 12.30 8.18
N ASN A 42 -19.94 11.57 7.31
CA ASN A 42 -20.61 10.65 6.38
C ASN A 42 -21.25 9.46 7.09
N ARG A 43 -20.62 8.87 8.10
CA ARG A 43 -21.24 7.82 8.94
C ARG A 43 -22.48 8.32 9.68
N ARG A 44 -22.46 9.53 10.23
CA ARG A 44 -23.63 10.13 10.89
C ARG A 44 -24.79 10.32 9.91
N ARG A 45 -24.53 10.74 8.66
CA ARG A 45 -25.55 10.88 7.62
C ARG A 45 -26.16 9.53 7.22
N ILE A 46 -25.38 8.47 7.13
CA ILE A 46 -25.87 7.11 6.83
C ILE A 46 -26.73 6.58 7.98
N LEU A 47 -26.31 6.76 9.23
CA LEU A 47 -27.05 6.31 10.40
C LEU A 47 -28.35 7.10 10.62
N THR A 48 -28.37 8.41 10.32
CA THR A 48 -29.59 9.21 10.40
C THR A 48 -30.54 8.96 9.23
N GLY A 49 -30.05 8.53 8.06
CA GLY A 49 -30.90 8.15 6.91
C GLY A 49 -31.66 6.83 7.11
N VAL A 50 -31.14 5.93 7.95
CA VAL A 50 -31.78 4.62 8.22
C VAL A 50 -32.91 4.71 9.28
N VAL A 51 -32.96 5.77 10.08
CA VAL A 51 -33.97 5.89 11.16
C VAL A 51 -35.29 6.53 10.68
N THR A 52 -35.34 7.13 9.48
CA THR A 52 -36.54 7.82 8.99
C THR A 52 -37.38 7.03 7.97
N THR A 53 -37.03 5.77 7.66
CA THR A 53 -37.83 4.94 6.74
C THR A 53 -38.19 3.56 7.33
N GLY A 54 -38.70 3.57 8.52
CA GLY A 54 -39.29 2.37 9.13
C GLY A 54 -40.79 2.59 9.38
N VAL A 55 -41.64 2.43 8.40
CA VAL A 55 -43.02 1.88 8.40
C VAL A 55 -43.56 2.07 7.00
N GLY A 56 -43.91 0.98 6.32
CA GLY A 56 -44.68 1.06 5.07
C GLY A 56 -44.48 -0.15 4.14
N ALA A 57 -45.18 -1.23 4.46
CA ALA A 57 -45.86 -2.18 3.60
C ALA A 57 -45.29 -2.56 2.22
N PHE A 58 -44.99 -3.85 2.07
CA PHE A 58 -45.24 -4.71 0.91
C PHE A 58 -45.99 -4.08 -0.28
N PHE A 59 -45.28 -3.90 -1.40
CA PHE A 59 -45.82 -4.11 -2.74
C PHE A 59 -44.68 -4.59 -3.66
N ALA A 60 -44.70 -5.88 -3.97
CA ALA A 60 -43.95 -6.43 -5.08
C ALA A 60 -44.60 -5.93 -6.38
N SER A 61 -43.95 -5.04 -7.11
CA SER A 61 -44.23 -4.82 -8.51
C SER A 61 -42.92 -4.89 -9.30
N ARG A 62 -42.88 -5.87 -10.17
CA ARG A 62 -41.84 -6.10 -11.19
C ARG A 62 -41.66 -4.83 -12.00
N ILE A 63 -40.49 -4.24 -11.94
CA ILE A 63 -40.02 -3.30 -12.97
C ILE A 63 -38.96 -4.06 -13.77
N PRO A 64 -39.18 -4.39 -15.04
CA PRO A 64 -38.17 -4.93 -15.92
C PRO A 64 -37.23 -3.79 -16.36
N GLY A 65 -35.93 -3.98 -16.21
CA GLY A 65 -34.96 -3.23 -16.99
C GLY A 65 -34.31 -2.04 -16.28
N PHE A 66 -33.48 -2.29 -15.29
CA PHE A 66 -32.25 -1.55 -15.02
C PHE A 66 -31.20 -2.56 -14.58
N LEU A 67 -30.82 -3.45 -15.48
CA LEU A 67 -29.48 -3.98 -15.49
C LEU A 67 -28.65 -2.88 -16.14
N GLU A 68 -28.04 -2.02 -15.32
CA GLU A 68 -26.87 -1.31 -15.80
C GLU A 68 -25.91 -2.39 -16.30
N PRO A 69 -25.41 -2.30 -17.55
CA PRO A 69 -24.37 -3.21 -17.97
C PRO A 69 -23.20 -2.95 -17.03
N GLU A 70 -22.90 -3.91 -16.12
CA GLU A 70 -21.55 -4.03 -15.62
C GLU A 70 -20.68 -4.02 -16.86
N THR A 71 -20.05 -2.88 -17.13
CA THR A 71 -18.95 -2.79 -18.05
C THR A 71 -17.86 -3.63 -17.37
N THR A 72 -17.92 -4.93 -17.61
CA THR A 72 -16.79 -5.83 -17.33
C THR A 72 -15.68 -5.32 -18.22
N VAL A 73 -14.89 -4.39 -17.69
CA VAL A 73 -13.57 -4.12 -18.22
C VAL A 73 -12.88 -5.46 -18.14
N HIS A 74 -12.83 -6.19 -19.28
CA HIS A 74 -12.10 -7.45 -19.35
C HIS A 74 -10.66 -7.13 -18.98
N ALA A 75 -10.29 -7.44 -17.71
CA ALA A 75 -8.95 -7.25 -17.25
C ALA A 75 -8.03 -8.06 -18.19
N GLN A 76 -7.04 -7.40 -18.76
CA GLN A 76 -6.11 -8.02 -19.69
C GLN A 76 -5.36 -9.12 -18.95
N ALA A 77 -5.43 -10.36 -19.46
CA ALA A 77 -4.70 -11.48 -18.90
C ALA A 77 -3.18 -11.21 -18.95
N LEU A 78 -2.48 -11.57 -17.89
CA LEU A 78 -1.03 -11.60 -17.82
C LEU A 78 -0.60 -13.02 -17.43
N PRO A 79 -0.35 -13.90 -18.38
CA PRO A 79 0.08 -15.27 -18.09
C PRO A 79 1.37 -15.26 -17.26
N ALA A 80 1.35 -15.97 -16.14
CA ALA A 80 2.48 -16.09 -15.23
C ALA A 80 2.72 -17.57 -14.87
N ALA A 81 3.97 -18.00 -14.88
CA ALA A 81 4.34 -19.33 -14.44
C ALA A 81 4.27 -19.43 -12.90
N PRO A 82 3.90 -20.59 -12.32
CA PRO A 82 3.98 -20.79 -10.88
C PRO A 82 5.41 -20.58 -10.36
N SER A 83 5.56 -19.93 -9.21
CA SER A 83 6.84 -19.71 -8.55
C SER A 83 6.98 -20.61 -7.31
N LYS A 84 8.23 -20.83 -6.88
CA LYS A 84 8.54 -21.45 -5.59
C LYS A 84 8.17 -20.54 -4.40
N TYR A 85 8.01 -19.24 -4.63
CA TYR A 85 7.64 -18.26 -3.60
C TYR A 85 6.12 -18.25 -3.43
N THR A 86 5.64 -19.13 -2.57
CA THR A 86 4.22 -19.33 -2.33
C THR A 86 3.93 -19.56 -0.85
N THR A 87 2.66 -19.47 -0.46
CA THR A 87 2.16 -19.82 0.86
C THR A 87 0.88 -20.63 0.72
N SER A 88 0.60 -21.51 1.67
CA SER A 88 -0.66 -22.25 1.77
C SER A 88 -1.80 -21.43 2.39
N GLU A 89 -1.55 -20.20 2.79
CA GLU A 89 -2.58 -19.33 3.36
C GLU A 89 -3.63 -18.95 2.31
N ASN A 90 -4.88 -18.83 2.76
CA ASN A 90 -5.98 -18.39 1.89
C ASN A 90 -5.68 -17.00 1.31
N GLN A 91 -5.74 -16.90 -0.02
CA GLN A 91 -5.58 -15.64 -0.71
C GLN A 91 -6.73 -14.68 -0.39
N THR A 92 -6.41 -13.40 -0.31
CA THR A 92 -7.41 -12.34 -0.22
C THR A 92 -8.23 -12.32 -1.51
N PRO A 93 -9.57 -12.24 -1.45
CA PRO A 93 -10.39 -12.13 -2.66
C PRO A 93 -9.99 -10.92 -3.50
N PHE A 94 -9.95 -11.07 -4.83
CA PHE A 94 -9.58 -10.01 -5.77
C PHE A 94 -10.31 -8.69 -5.50
N ALA A 95 -11.62 -8.74 -5.31
CA ALA A 95 -12.41 -7.54 -5.02
C ALA A 95 -11.93 -6.81 -3.75
N LYS A 96 -11.55 -7.53 -2.69
CA LYS A 96 -11.00 -6.90 -1.48
C LYS A 96 -9.60 -6.34 -1.71
N ALA A 97 -8.74 -7.04 -2.44
CA ALA A 97 -7.38 -6.59 -2.76
C ALA A 97 -7.34 -5.37 -3.69
N THR A 98 -8.38 -5.16 -4.48
CA THR A 98 -8.48 -4.05 -5.44
C THR A 98 -9.33 -2.87 -4.98
N HIS A 99 -10.11 -3.02 -3.88
CA HIS A 99 -10.98 -1.98 -3.34
C HIS A 99 -10.62 -1.55 -1.91
N TYR A 100 -9.50 -2.02 -1.40
CA TYR A 100 -8.98 -1.65 -0.09
C TYR A 100 -7.50 -1.30 -0.23
N ASN A 101 -7.23 -0.07 -0.68
CA ASN A 101 -5.90 0.37 -1.09
C ASN A 101 -5.47 1.64 -0.37
N ASN A 102 -4.15 1.80 -0.24
CA ASN A 102 -3.51 3.08 0.06
C ASN A 102 -2.77 3.53 -1.21
N PHE A 103 -3.37 4.41 -1.99
CA PHE A 103 -2.75 5.04 -3.15
C PHE A 103 -3.16 6.52 -3.14
N TYR A 104 -2.44 7.27 -2.32
CA TYR A 104 -2.81 8.61 -1.89
C TYR A 104 -2.92 9.61 -3.04
N GLU A 105 -2.26 9.35 -4.15
CA GLU A 105 -2.39 10.14 -5.38
C GLU A 105 -3.83 10.14 -5.93
N PHE A 106 -4.65 9.15 -5.55
CA PHE A 106 -6.05 9.01 -5.95
C PHE A 106 -7.04 9.16 -4.80
N GLY A 107 -6.60 9.72 -3.67
CA GLY A 107 -7.44 9.96 -2.50
C GLY A 107 -6.95 9.24 -1.25
N THR A 108 -7.48 9.64 -0.10
CA THR A 108 -6.99 9.21 1.22
C THR A 108 -7.82 8.09 1.85
N GLU A 109 -9.04 7.84 1.37
CA GLU A 109 -9.87 6.73 1.83
C GLU A 109 -9.46 5.43 1.12
N LYS A 110 -9.77 4.28 1.73
CA LYS A 110 -9.34 2.97 1.21
C LYS A 110 -9.96 2.59 -0.12
N ASP A 111 -11.14 3.10 -0.42
CA ASP A 111 -11.88 2.83 -1.66
C ASP A 111 -11.72 3.95 -2.70
N ASP A 112 -11.12 5.09 -2.33
CA ASP A 112 -10.88 6.20 -3.28
C ASP A 112 -10.04 5.77 -4.50
N PRO A 113 -8.92 5.02 -4.33
CA PRO A 113 -8.16 4.60 -5.50
C PRO A 113 -8.96 3.73 -6.48
N ALA A 114 -9.86 2.87 -5.98
CA ALA A 114 -10.71 2.05 -6.84
C ALA A 114 -11.72 2.89 -7.62
N LYS A 115 -12.20 4.00 -7.05
CA LYS A 115 -13.13 4.93 -7.70
C LYS A 115 -12.42 5.88 -8.66
N ASN A 116 -11.24 6.37 -8.30
CA ASN A 116 -10.62 7.52 -8.96
C ASN A 116 -9.49 7.14 -9.94
N ALA A 117 -8.84 5.97 -9.77
CA ALA A 117 -7.68 5.61 -10.59
C ALA A 117 -8.03 5.23 -12.04
N HIS A 118 -9.30 5.22 -12.44
CA HIS A 118 -9.70 4.98 -13.82
C HIS A 118 -9.12 6.03 -14.80
N THR A 119 -8.75 7.20 -14.31
CA THR A 119 -8.12 8.28 -15.08
C THR A 119 -6.65 8.02 -15.41
N LEU A 120 -5.98 7.07 -14.72
CA LEU A 120 -4.57 6.74 -14.93
C LEU A 120 -4.35 6.07 -16.29
N ARG A 121 -3.48 6.67 -17.10
CA ARG A 121 -3.06 6.12 -18.39
C ARG A 121 -1.78 5.32 -18.22
N THR A 122 -1.85 4.03 -18.47
CA THR A 122 -0.74 3.10 -18.31
C THR A 122 0.06 2.85 -19.60
N ARG A 123 -0.36 3.47 -20.72
CA ARG A 123 0.30 3.44 -22.03
C ARG A 123 0.18 4.77 -22.75
N PRO A 124 1.27 5.27 -23.40
CA PRO A 124 2.65 4.79 -23.27
C PRO A 124 3.20 5.05 -21.87
N TRP A 125 4.17 4.25 -21.39
CA TRP A 125 4.77 4.43 -20.09
C TRP A 125 6.28 4.19 -20.14
N THR A 126 7.05 5.14 -19.59
CA THR A 126 8.49 5.07 -19.55
C THR A 126 9.03 5.29 -18.14
N ILE A 127 10.15 4.66 -17.83
CA ILE A 127 10.87 4.79 -16.58
C ILE A 127 12.26 5.37 -16.86
N HIS A 128 12.55 6.52 -16.26
CA HIS A 128 13.85 7.17 -16.38
C HIS A 128 14.82 6.64 -15.33
N VAL A 129 15.93 6.08 -15.77
CA VAL A 129 17.02 5.61 -14.90
C VAL A 129 18.10 6.67 -14.82
N THR A 130 18.43 7.09 -13.59
CA THR A 130 19.31 8.23 -13.31
C THR A 130 20.26 7.94 -12.14
N GLY A 131 21.13 8.89 -11.83
CA GLY A 131 22.06 8.82 -10.70
C GLY A 131 23.32 8.01 -11.01
N MET A 132 23.75 7.21 -10.04
CA MET A 132 25.00 6.43 -10.08
C MET A 132 24.82 5.16 -10.92
N VAL A 133 24.69 5.32 -12.24
CA VAL A 133 24.62 4.26 -13.25
C VAL A 133 25.70 4.45 -14.29
N LYS A 134 26.09 3.40 -15.00
CA LYS A 134 27.07 3.52 -16.10
C LYS A 134 26.57 4.47 -17.19
N LYS A 135 25.27 4.41 -17.52
CA LYS A 135 24.63 5.23 -18.51
C LYS A 135 23.17 5.50 -18.11
N PRO A 136 22.75 6.77 -17.99
CA PRO A 136 21.33 7.12 -17.88
C PRO A 136 20.56 6.57 -19.08
N GLN A 137 19.36 6.04 -18.84
CA GLN A 137 18.54 5.40 -19.88
C GLN A 137 17.05 5.61 -19.60
N THR A 138 16.25 5.40 -20.61
CA THR A 138 14.79 5.36 -20.49
C THR A 138 14.31 3.99 -20.90
N LEU A 139 13.58 3.33 -20.01
CA LEU A 139 13.03 2.00 -20.19
C LEU A 139 11.55 2.11 -20.53
N ASP A 140 11.15 1.46 -21.60
CA ASP A 140 9.75 1.34 -22.00
C ASP A 140 9.11 0.14 -21.27
N ILE A 141 7.85 0.29 -20.85
CA ILE A 141 7.13 -0.73 -20.09
C ILE A 141 6.93 -2.03 -20.89
N ASP A 142 6.67 -1.94 -22.18
CA ASP A 142 6.44 -3.13 -23.01
C ASP A 142 7.74 -3.89 -23.25
N THR A 143 8.88 -3.18 -23.26
CA THR A 143 10.21 -3.78 -23.24
C THR A 143 10.47 -4.52 -21.93
N LEU A 144 10.14 -3.90 -20.80
CA LEU A 144 10.29 -4.53 -19.47
C LEU A 144 9.40 -5.77 -19.32
N LEU A 145 8.16 -5.73 -19.80
CA LEU A 145 7.25 -6.87 -19.76
C LEU A 145 7.78 -8.09 -20.51
N LYS A 146 8.59 -7.86 -21.54
CA LYS A 146 9.20 -8.94 -22.37
C LYS A 146 10.62 -9.32 -21.91
N TYR A 147 11.19 -8.59 -20.96
CA TYR A 147 12.58 -8.74 -20.57
C TYR A 147 12.86 -10.06 -19.85
N ARG A 148 11.93 -10.52 -19.03
CA ARG A 148 11.99 -11.81 -18.32
C ARG A 148 10.63 -12.51 -18.32
N SER A 149 10.65 -13.81 -18.13
CA SER A 149 9.42 -14.58 -17.91
C SER A 149 8.73 -14.12 -16.65
N ILE A 150 7.43 -13.89 -16.73
CA ILE A 150 6.59 -13.53 -15.59
C ILE A 150 6.31 -14.78 -14.76
N GLU A 151 6.50 -14.67 -13.46
CA GLU A 151 6.12 -15.71 -12.48
C GLU A 151 5.10 -15.14 -11.47
N SER A 152 4.22 -16.00 -10.98
CA SER A 152 3.25 -15.66 -9.95
C SER A 152 3.79 -16.03 -8.58
N ARG A 153 3.91 -15.04 -7.68
CA ARG A 153 4.39 -15.18 -6.31
C ARG A 153 3.27 -14.85 -5.33
N ILE A 154 2.93 -15.78 -4.47
CA ILE A 154 1.88 -15.57 -3.46
C ILE A 154 2.55 -15.04 -2.19
N TYR A 155 2.36 -13.76 -1.93
CA TYR A 155 3.00 -13.08 -0.82
C TYR A 155 2.00 -12.57 0.22
N ARG A 156 2.42 -12.63 1.49
CA ARG A 156 1.83 -11.83 2.55
C ARG A 156 2.13 -10.36 2.28
N HIS A 157 1.14 -9.51 2.48
CA HIS A 157 1.26 -8.06 2.42
C HIS A 157 0.79 -7.49 3.75
N ARG A 158 1.64 -6.72 4.43
CA ARG A 158 1.37 -6.15 5.74
C ARG A 158 1.44 -4.62 5.68
N CYS A 159 0.35 -3.96 6.00
CA CYS A 159 0.33 -2.51 6.12
C CYS A 159 0.77 -2.06 7.52
N VAL A 160 1.43 -0.92 7.62
CA VAL A 160 1.75 -0.28 8.91
C VAL A 160 0.50 -0.02 9.75
N GLU A 161 -0.68 0.12 9.11
CA GLU A 161 -1.99 0.28 9.74
C GLU A 161 -2.55 -1.01 10.38
N ALA A 162 -1.72 -2.00 10.65
CA ALA A 162 -2.09 -3.25 11.31
C ALA A 162 -3.17 -4.08 10.58
N TRP A 163 -3.23 -4.03 9.27
CA TRP A 163 -4.00 -4.96 8.45
C TRP A 163 -3.10 -5.70 7.45
N SER A 164 -3.55 -6.86 7.00
CA SER A 164 -2.79 -7.70 6.09
C SER A 164 -3.65 -8.42 5.07
N MET A 165 -3.01 -8.81 3.97
CA MET A 165 -3.56 -9.59 2.87
C MET A 165 -2.60 -10.69 2.46
N VAL A 166 -3.09 -11.64 1.66
CA VAL A 166 -2.28 -12.60 0.90
C VAL A 166 -2.62 -12.41 -0.56
N ILE A 167 -1.67 -11.98 -1.36
CA ILE A 167 -1.90 -11.54 -2.73
C ILE A 167 -0.98 -12.30 -3.68
N PRO A 168 -1.50 -12.92 -4.75
CA PRO A 168 -0.70 -13.42 -5.85
C PRO A 168 -0.28 -12.26 -6.75
N TRP A 169 1.02 -11.96 -6.75
CA TRP A 169 1.65 -10.93 -7.56
C TRP A 169 2.34 -11.56 -8.76
N ASP A 170 2.23 -10.93 -9.93
CA ASP A 170 2.80 -11.42 -11.17
C ASP A 170 3.90 -10.49 -11.65
N GLY A 171 5.12 -11.01 -11.78
CA GLY A 171 6.30 -10.23 -12.10
C GLY A 171 7.57 -11.09 -12.18
N TYR A 172 8.72 -10.45 -12.00
CA TYR A 172 10.01 -11.13 -11.88
C TYR A 172 10.88 -10.43 -10.83
N SER A 173 11.99 -11.05 -10.44
CA SER A 173 12.86 -10.49 -9.39
C SER A 173 13.28 -9.06 -9.70
N LEU A 174 13.17 -8.17 -8.71
CA LEU A 174 13.61 -6.77 -8.84
C LEU A 174 15.09 -6.66 -9.24
N SER A 175 15.92 -7.63 -8.84
CA SER A 175 17.34 -7.69 -9.20
C SER A 175 17.57 -7.70 -10.72
N GLU A 176 16.63 -8.24 -11.52
CA GLU A 176 16.74 -8.21 -12.98
C GLU A 176 16.69 -6.78 -13.53
N LEU A 177 15.79 -5.95 -12.98
CA LEU A 177 15.73 -4.53 -13.33
C LEU A 177 16.99 -3.79 -12.84
N ILE A 178 17.44 -4.07 -11.61
CA ILE A 178 18.64 -3.44 -11.06
C ILE A 178 19.86 -3.75 -11.93
N ASN A 179 20.02 -5.01 -12.34
CA ASN A 179 21.12 -5.43 -13.23
C ASN A 179 21.02 -4.75 -14.61
N LEU A 180 19.81 -4.61 -15.16
CA LEU A 180 19.57 -3.91 -16.42
C LEU A 180 19.95 -2.42 -16.34
N CYS A 181 19.77 -1.80 -15.16
CA CYS A 181 20.14 -0.40 -14.92
C CYS A 181 21.66 -0.18 -14.80
N GLU A 182 22.45 -1.22 -14.60
CA GLU A 182 23.92 -1.16 -14.46
C GLU A 182 24.41 -0.10 -13.44
N PRO A 183 24.01 -0.20 -12.15
CA PRO A 183 24.48 0.74 -11.13
C PRO A 183 26.00 0.67 -10.98
N LEU A 184 26.61 1.82 -10.66
CA LEU A 184 28.03 1.87 -10.33
C LEU A 184 28.31 1.13 -9.03
N PRO A 185 29.49 0.53 -8.84
CA PRO A 185 29.85 -0.20 -7.62
C PRO A 185 29.76 0.65 -6.33
N SER A 186 29.83 1.96 -6.45
CA SER A 186 29.67 2.89 -5.32
C SER A 186 28.23 3.21 -4.96
N ALA A 187 27.23 2.83 -5.78
CA ALA A 187 25.83 2.97 -5.43
C ALA A 187 25.48 2.05 -4.27
N LYS A 188 24.78 2.58 -3.27
CA LYS A 188 24.37 1.86 -2.05
C LYS A 188 22.86 1.77 -1.92
N TYR A 189 22.14 2.65 -2.58
CA TYR A 189 20.68 2.76 -2.50
C TYR A 189 20.06 2.93 -3.88
N VAL A 190 18.83 2.49 -3.99
CA VAL A 190 17.95 2.79 -5.11
C VAL A 190 16.71 3.54 -4.59
N GLN A 191 16.32 4.60 -5.31
CA GLN A 191 15.15 5.42 -5.01
C GLN A 191 14.17 5.35 -6.17
N PHE A 192 12.90 5.18 -5.85
CA PHE A 192 11.78 5.12 -6.79
C PHE A 192 10.92 6.37 -6.66
N PHE A 193 10.46 6.88 -7.79
CA PHE A 193 9.55 8.03 -7.88
C PHE A 193 8.30 7.60 -8.60
N THR A 194 7.15 7.91 -8.02
CA THR A 194 5.84 7.64 -8.62
C THR A 194 5.42 8.77 -9.56
N LEU A 195 4.47 8.48 -10.44
CA LEU A 195 3.86 9.49 -11.30
C LEU A 195 3.17 10.57 -10.46
N VAL A 196 3.34 11.83 -10.88
CA VAL A 196 2.49 12.96 -10.47
C VAL A 196 2.01 13.67 -11.72
N ASP A 197 0.72 13.59 -11.98
CA ASP A 197 0.07 14.30 -13.07
C ASP A 197 -1.35 14.72 -12.64
N ARG A 198 -1.54 16.00 -12.36
CA ARG A 198 -2.83 16.52 -11.88
C ARG A 198 -3.98 16.35 -12.88
N LYS A 199 -3.68 16.10 -14.17
CA LYS A 199 -4.70 15.78 -15.18
C LYS A 199 -5.24 14.36 -15.02
N GLN A 200 -4.39 13.45 -14.54
CA GLN A 200 -4.73 12.06 -14.27
C GLN A 200 -5.04 11.78 -12.80
N MET A 201 -4.68 12.72 -11.91
CA MET A 201 -4.84 12.65 -10.46
C MET A 201 -5.51 13.93 -9.96
N PRO A 202 -6.78 14.19 -10.36
CA PRO A 202 -7.46 15.46 -10.07
C PRO A 202 -7.62 15.70 -8.56
N ASP A 203 -7.78 14.61 -7.78
CA ASP A 203 -7.98 14.64 -6.34
C ASP A 203 -6.68 14.48 -5.55
N LEU A 204 -5.52 14.74 -6.18
CA LEU A 204 -4.22 14.70 -5.53
C LEU A 204 -4.21 15.57 -4.27
N PRO A 205 -4.06 14.96 -3.06
CA PRO A 205 -4.22 15.71 -1.82
C PRO A 205 -3.15 16.80 -1.67
N GLY A 206 -3.55 17.93 -1.09
CA GLY A 206 -2.63 18.95 -0.62
C GLY A 206 -1.89 18.53 0.66
N GLY A 207 -0.80 19.22 0.99
CA GLY A 207 -0.06 18.98 2.24
C GLY A 207 0.97 17.86 2.17
N TYR A 208 1.16 17.23 1.01
CA TYR A 208 2.22 16.26 0.74
C TYR A 208 3.26 16.84 -0.22
N ASP A 209 4.52 16.47 -0.02
CA ASP A 209 5.61 16.80 -0.92
C ASP A 209 5.66 15.76 -2.06
N TRP A 210 4.94 16.06 -3.15
CA TRP A 210 4.87 15.20 -4.33
C TRP A 210 6.09 15.37 -5.24
N PRO A 211 6.56 14.34 -5.94
CA PRO A 211 6.00 13.00 -6.08
C PRO A 211 6.23 12.13 -4.85
N TYR A 212 5.40 11.09 -4.68
CA TYR A 212 5.68 10.04 -3.72
C TYR A 212 7.02 9.36 -4.05
N THR A 213 7.87 9.21 -3.04
CA THR A 213 9.18 8.59 -3.18
C THR A 213 9.38 7.50 -2.16
N GLU A 214 10.04 6.43 -2.58
CA GLU A 214 10.52 5.36 -1.72
C GLU A 214 11.96 4.99 -2.04
N GLY A 215 12.64 4.42 -1.05
CA GLY A 215 14.02 4.01 -1.17
C GLY A 215 14.30 2.67 -0.51
N LEU A 216 15.27 1.96 -1.05
CA LEU A 216 15.77 0.70 -0.54
C LEU A 216 17.30 0.73 -0.52
N ARG A 217 17.92 -0.02 0.39
CA ARG A 217 19.31 -0.40 0.22
C ARG A 217 19.43 -1.28 -1.02
N LEU A 218 20.57 -1.22 -1.68
CA LEU A 218 20.75 -1.97 -2.92
C LEU A 218 20.76 -3.48 -2.67
N ASP A 219 21.29 -3.95 -1.55
CA ASP A 219 21.24 -5.35 -1.15
C ASP A 219 19.80 -5.85 -0.87
N GLU A 220 18.92 -5.00 -0.31
CA GLU A 220 17.50 -5.31 -0.17
C GLU A 220 16.82 -5.43 -1.54
N ALA A 221 17.09 -4.49 -2.45
CA ALA A 221 16.54 -4.52 -3.81
C ALA A 221 17.05 -5.71 -4.64
N MET A 222 18.24 -6.22 -4.34
CA MET A 222 18.84 -7.39 -4.98
C MET A 222 18.40 -8.72 -4.37
N HIS A 223 17.70 -8.70 -3.22
CA HIS A 223 17.26 -9.93 -2.57
C HIS A 223 16.23 -10.68 -3.42
N PRO A 224 16.30 -12.03 -3.51
CA PRO A 224 15.40 -12.81 -4.37
C PRO A 224 13.90 -12.63 -4.11
N LEU A 225 13.50 -12.29 -2.87
CA LEU A 225 12.11 -11.99 -2.54
C LEU A 225 11.61 -10.65 -3.08
N ALA A 226 12.49 -9.69 -3.38
CA ALA A 226 12.11 -8.41 -3.95
C ALA A 226 11.55 -8.62 -5.36
N LEU A 227 10.32 -8.15 -5.61
CA LEU A 227 9.61 -8.39 -6.86
C LEU A 227 9.34 -7.08 -7.59
N LEU A 228 9.67 -7.05 -8.88
CA LEU A 228 9.16 -6.08 -9.83
C LEU A 228 7.86 -6.64 -10.40
N THR A 229 6.76 -5.89 -10.23
CA THR A 229 5.41 -6.42 -10.41
C THR A 229 4.67 -5.68 -11.51
N PHE A 230 4.05 -6.42 -12.40
CA PHE A 230 3.26 -5.94 -13.54
C PHE A 230 1.81 -6.42 -13.49
N GLY A 231 1.51 -7.40 -12.65
CA GLY A 231 0.19 -8.01 -12.53
C GLY A 231 -0.11 -8.55 -11.15
N CYS A 232 -1.34 -8.96 -10.97
CA CYS A 232 -1.79 -9.74 -9.84
C CYS A 232 -2.98 -10.62 -10.25
N TYR A 233 -3.14 -11.76 -9.60
CA TYR A 233 -4.22 -12.72 -9.90
C TYR A 233 -4.27 -13.15 -11.39
N GLY A 234 -3.12 -13.23 -12.07
CA GLY A 234 -3.03 -13.60 -13.49
C GLY A 234 -3.50 -12.52 -14.48
N GLN A 235 -3.62 -11.28 -14.03
CA GLN A 235 -4.08 -10.13 -14.82
C GLN A 235 -3.09 -8.98 -14.71
N VAL A 236 -3.05 -8.08 -15.69
CA VAL A 236 -2.30 -6.83 -15.56
C VAL A 236 -2.76 -6.06 -14.32
N LEU A 237 -1.83 -5.33 -13.69
CA LEU A 237 -2.14 -4.56 -12.49
C LEU A 237 -3.34 -3.64 -12.74
N PRO A 238 -4.37 -3.71 -11.89
CA PRO A 238 -5.38 -2.66 -11.84
C PRO A 238 -4.75 -1.31 -11.48
N ASN A 239 -5.28 -0.22 -12.02
CA ASN A 239 -4.75 1.13 -11.80
C ASN A 239 -4.58 1.44 -10.31
N GLN A 240 -5.60 1.14 -9.49
CA GLN A 240 -5.61 1.35 -8.04
C GLN A 240 -4.57 0.51 -7.29
N ASN A 241 -4.03 -0.53 -7.90
CA ASN A 241 -2.97 -1.37 -7.33
C ASN A 241 -1.57 -0.94 -7.76
N GLY A 242 -1.43 0.19 -8.45
CA GLY A 242 -0.14 0.78 -8.82
C GLY A 242 0.35 0.45 -10.22
N ALA A 243 -0.58 0.27 -11.18
CA ALA A 243 -0.25 0.07 -12.59
C ALA A 243 0.61 1.20 -13.17
N PRO A 244 1.37 0.92 -14.25
CA PRO A 244 1.58 -0.39 -14.87
C PRO A 244 2.71 -1.19 -14.23
N ILE A 245 3.44 -0.61 -13.28
CA ILE A 245 4.63 -1.20 -12.66
C ILE A 245 4.80 -0.73 -11.23
N ARG A 246 5.06 -1.67 -10.33
CA ARG A 246 5.34 -1.41 -8.92
C ARG A 246 6.41 -2.38 -8.39
N VAL A 247 6.94 -2.07 -7.20
CA VAL A 247 7.72 -3.02 -6.42
C VAL A 247 6.88 -3.65 -5.32
N VAL A 248 7.24 -4.89 -4.95
CA VAL A 248 6.69 -5.60 -3.79
C VAL A 248 7.84 -6.15 -2.96
N MET A 249 7.89 -5.69 -1.70
CA MET A 249 8.87 -6.09 -0.68
C MET A 249 8.10 -6.80 0.43
N PRO A 250 7.93 -8.14 0.39
CA PRO A 250 6.96 -8.83 1.23
C PRO A 250 7.28 -8.77 2.74
N TRP A 251 8.53 -8.54 3.12
CA TRP A 251 8.97 -8.42 4.52
C TRP A 251 8.93 -6.99 5.09
N LYS A 252 8.57 -6.00 4.24
CA LYS A 252 8.45 -4.60 4.64
C LYS A 252 6.99 -4.16 4.70
N TYR A 253 6.73 -3.12 5.49
CA TYR A 253 5.41 -2.50 5.48
C TYR A 253 5.02 -1.99 4.09
N GLY A 254 3.74 -2.08 3.77
CA GLY A 254 3.20 -1.87 2.42
C GLY A 254 3.54 -0.52 1.77
N PHE A 255 3.76 0.54 2.55
CA PHE A 255 4.12 1.84 2.00
C PHE A 255 5.51 1.84 1.35
N LYS A 256 6.40 0.90 1.69
CA LYS A 256 7.69 0.73 1.02
C LYS A 256 7.58 0.26 -0.44
N ASN A 257 6.42 -0.14 -0.87
CA ASN A 257 6.15 -0.70 -2.19
C ASN A 257 5.75 0.41 -3.17
N ALA A 258 6.71 1.13 -3.74
CA ALA A 258 6.47 2.21 -4.72
C ALA A 258 5.59 1.72 -5.87
N LYS A 259 4.62 2.56 -6.28
CA LYS A 259 3.60 2.30 -7.29
C LYS A 259 3.77 3.23 -8.49
N SER A 260 3.29 2.81 -9.67
CA SER A 260 3.27 3.66 -10.87
C SER A 260 4.60 4.38 -11.09
N ILE A 261 5.69 3.62 -11.10
CA ILE A 261 7.07 4.11 -11.09
C ILE A 261 7.39 4.75 -12.44
N VAL A 262 7.90 5.98 -12.41
CA VAL A 262 8.34 6.75 -13.60
C VAL A 262 9.82 7.11 -13.58
N ARG A 263 10.47 7.01 -12.41
CA ARG A 263 11.92 7.25 -12.31
C ARG A 263 12.55 6.36 -11.25
N ILE A 264 13.77 5.91 -11.54
CA ILE A 264 14.64 5.16 -10.64
C ILE A 264 15.95 5.93 -10.55
N ASN A 265 16.42 6.19 -9.34
CA ASN A 265 17.66 6.92 -9.10
C ASN A 265 18.59 6.10 -8.20
N PHE A 266 19.84 5.93 -8.58
CA PHE A 266 20.85 5.24 -7.79
C PHE A 266 21.74 6.27 -7.08
N THR A 267 22.05 6.03 -5.81
CA THR A 267 22.81 6.96 -4.96
C THR A 267 23.68 6.22 -3.93
N ASP A 268 24.74 6.85 -3.49
CA ASP A 268 25.61 6.38 -2.40
C ASP A 268 25.12 6.78 -0.99
N LYS A 269 24.15 7.72 -0.92
CA LYS A 269 23.55 8.22 0.32
C LYS A 269 22.12 7.72 0.45
N GLN A 270 21.70 7.46 1.70
CA GLN A 270 20.32 7.12 1.99
C GLN A 270 19.39 8.20 1.44
N PRO A 271 18.48 7.84 0.51
CA PRO A 271 17.56 8.81 -0.08
C PRO A 271 16.45 9.20 0.89
N ARG A 272 15.91 10.38 0.65
CA ARG A 272 14.67 10.82 1.31
C ARG A 272 13.50 9.99 0.79
N THR A 273 12.57 9.65 1.68
CA THR A 273 11.33 8.95 1.33
C THR A 273 10.13 9.68 1.92
N THR A 274 9.00 9.65 1.23
CA THR A 274 7.85 10.51 1.54
C THR A 274 7.38 10.38 2.99
N TRP A 275 7.09 9.17 3.46
CA TRP A 275 6.58 8.99 4.82
C TRP A 275 7.63 9.29 5.89
N ASN A 276 8.91 8.96 5.65
CA ASN A 276 9.98 9.30 6.58
C ASN A 276 10.16 10.81 6.75
N GLU A 277 10.03 11.57 5.66
CA GLU A 277 10.08 13.03 5.68
C GLU A 277 8.85 13.64 6.41
N ILE A 278 7.66 13.06 6.22
CA ILE A 278 6.44 13.53 6.88
C ILE A 278 6.54 13.32 8.38
N ASN A 279 6.97 12.14 8.83
CA ASN A 279 7.13 11.84 10.24
C ASN A 279 8.10 10.66 10.46
N SER A 280 9.38 10.96 10.64
CA SER A 280 10.43 9.95 10.87
C SER A 280 10.29 9.17 12.18
N ARG A 281 9.47 9.63 13.13
CA ARG A 281 9.17 8.90 14.37
C ARG A 281 8.11 7.82 14.19
N GLU A 282 7.32 7.91 13.14
CA GLU A 282 6.25 6.95 12.82
C GLU A 282 6.65 6.02 11.67
N TYR A 283 7.45 6.53 10.73
CA TYR A 283 7.80 5.84 9.48
C TYR A 283 9.30 5.83 9.26
N GLY A 284 9.93 4.74 9.67
CA GLY A 284 11.36 4.55 9.49
C GLY A 284 11.74 4.34 8.02
N PHE A 285 13.04 4.48 7.72
CA PHE A 285 13.53 4.22 6.36
C PHE A 285 13.45 2.74 5.98
N TYR A 286 13.84 1.84 6.89
CA TYR A 286 13.84 0.40 6.62
C TYR A 286 12.43 -0.17 6.62
N SER A 287 11.63 0.19 7.59
CA SER A 287 10.23 -0.21 7.76
C SER A 287 9.97 -1.70 7.48
N ASN A 288 10.82 -2.52 8.07
CA ASN A 288 10.61 -3.95 8.13
C ASN A 288 9.43 -4.25 9.04
N VAL A 289 8.60 -5.22 8.68
CA VAL A 289 7.52 -5.68 9.58
C VAL A 289 8.15 -6.21 10.86
N ASN A 290 7.83 -5.57 11.98
CA ASN A 290 8.40 -5.86 13.28
C ASN A 290 7.34 -5.79 14.39
N PRO A 291 6.90 -6.94 14.96
CA PRO A 291 5.90 -6.96 16.02
C PRO A 291 6.38 -6.38 17.36
N HIS A 292 7.69 -6.11 17.51
CA HIS A 292 8.32 -5.62 18.74
C HIS A 292 8.58 -4.11 18.73
N VAL A 293 8.23 -3.43 17.64
CA VAL A 293 8.33 -1.97 17.49
C VAL A 293 6.95 -1.43 17.13
N ASP A 294 6.27 -0.91 18.14
CA ASP A 294 4.94 -0.33 17.97
C ASP A 294 5.00 0.98 17.19
N HIS A 295 3.96 1.25 16.43
CA HIS A 295 3.69 2.58 15.94
C HIS A 295 3.31 3.48 17.14
N PRO A 296 3.69 4.78 17.18
CA PRO A 296 3.36 5.64 18.33
C PRO A 296 1.88 5.70 18.73
N ARG A 297 0.98 5.34 17.81
CA ARG A 297 -0.48 5.42 18.00
C ARG A 297 -1.18 4.07 18.14
N TRP A 298 -0.54 2.96 17.81
CA TRP A 298 -1.11 1.60 17.91
C TRP A 298 -0.02 0.53 18.01
N SER A 299 -0.41 -0.67 18.47
CA SER A 299 0.50 -1.81 18.52
C SER A 299 0.66 -2.50 17.18
N GLN A 300 1.89 -2.99 16.92
CA GLN A 300 2.21 -3.81 15.75
C GLN A 300 2.24 -5.31 16.06
N ALA A 301 1.95 -5.71 17.29
CA ALA A 301 2.02 -7.11 17.70
C ALA A 301 0.97 -8.01 17.02
N HIS A 302 -0.12 -7.42 16.53
CA HIS A 302 -1.20 -8.14 15.87
C HIS A 302 -1.63 -7.44 14.59
N GLU A 303 -2.27 -8.20 13.70
CA GLU A 303 -2.77 -7.69 12.43
C GLU A 303 -4.17 -8.24 12.12
N ARG A 304 -4.99 -7.39 11.54
CA ARG A 304 -6.31 -7.76 11.02
C ARG A 304 -6.16 -8.34 9.62
N ARG A 305 -6.40 -9.63 9.45
CA ARG A 305 -6.35 -10.30 8.15
C ARG A 305 -7.59 -9.95 7.32
N ILE A 306 -7.36 -9.45 6.11
CA ILE A 306 -8.41 -9.23 5.12
C ILE A 306 -8.45 -10.47 4.22
N ASP A 307 -9.43 -11.33 4.46
CA ASP A 307 -9.65 -12.56 3.71
C ASP A 307 -11.14 -12.72 3.34
N SER A 308 -11.56 -13.92 2.95
CA SER A 308 -12.94 -14.22 2.61
C SER A 308 -13.87 -14.32 3.84
N SER A 309 -13.33 -14.25 5.05
CA SER A 309 -14.12 -14.39 6.28
C SER A 309 -15.15 -13.28 6.43
N THR A 310 -16.32 -13.63 6.95
CA THR A 310 -17.40 -12.68 7.26
C THR A 310 -17.02 -11.78 8.45
N PHE A 311 -16.29 -12.34 9.42
CA PHE A 311 -15.83 -11.60 10.59
C PHE A 311 -14.34 -11.28 10.49
N PRO A 312 -13.91 -10.09 10.94
CA PRO A 312 -12.50 -9.75 11.01
C PRO A 312 -11.73 -10.77 11.85
N ARG A 313 -10.62 -11.26 11.31
CA ARG A 313 -9.72 -12.18 12.01
C ARG A 313 -8.44 -11.46 12.38
N THR A 314 -8.13 -11.42 13.67
CA THR A 314 -6.88 -10.88 14.19
C THR A 314 -5.89 -12.04 14.41
N ILE A 315 -4.68 -11.87 13.91
CA ILE A 315 -3.60 -12.85 14.04
C ILE A 315 -2.33 -12.17 14.56
N PRO A 316 -1.41 -12.90 15.22
CA PRO A 316 -0.12 -12.36 15.61
C PRO A 316 0.69 -11.93 14.37
N THR A 317 1.33 -10.76 14.43
CA THR A 317 2.28 -10.31 13.42
C THR A 317 3.59 -11.07 13.55
N GLN A 318 4.14 -11.53 12.43
CA GLN A 318 5.42 -12.21 12.38
C GLN A 318 6.54 -11.23 12.04
N MET A 319 7.72 -11.42 12.65
CA MET A 319 8.91 -10.66 12.28
C MET A 319 9.19 -10.81 10.78
N PHE A 320 9.57 -9.75 10.10
CA PHE A 320 9.74 -9.72 8.63
C PHE A 320 8.53 -10.27 7.87
N ASN A 321 7.32 -10.16 8.46
CA ASN A 321 6.09 -10.73 7.88
C ASN A 321 6.19 -12.24 7.62
N GLY A 322 7.06 -12.94 8.36
CA GLY A 322 7.34 -14.37 8.23
C GLY A 322 8.31 -14.76 7.12
N TYR A 323 9.13 -13.81 6.64
CA TYR A 323 10.18 -14.04 5.64
C TYR A 323 11.56 -13.98 6.33
N ASP A 324 11.86 -14.98 7.15
CA ASP A 324 13.06 -15.03 8.01
C ASP A 324 14.37 -15.05 7.22
N GLU A 325 14.35 -15.48 5.96
CA GLU A 325 15.52 -15.50 5.07
C GLU A 325 16.14 -14.13 4.82
N VAL A 326 15.42 -13.03 5.08
CA VAL A 326 15.96 -11.67 4.96
C VAL A 326 16.72 -11.21 6.21
N ALA A 327 16.66 -11.95 7.30
CA ALA A 327 17.24 -11.54 8.58
C ALA A 327 18.76 -11.25 8.49
N SER A 328 19.47 -11.97 7.63
CA SER A 328 20.90 -11.78 7.39
C SER A 328 21.26 -10.40 6.83
N LEU A 329 20.36 -9.75 6.08
CA LEU A 329 20.53 -8.38 5.57
C LEU A 329 20.67 -7.35 6.70
N TYR A 330 20.14 -7.66 7.87
CA TYR A 330 20.08 -6.76 9.03
C TYR A 330 20.95 -7.22 10.18
N SER A 331 21.86 -8.16 9.94
CA SER A 331 22.80 -8.66 10.96
C SER A 331 23.61 -7.50 11.54
N GLY A 332 23.66 -7.42 12.87
CA GLY A 332 24.34 -6.34 13.59
C GLY A 332 23.59 -5.00 13.65
N MET A 333 22.39 -4.90 13.08
CA MET A 333 21.54 -3.71 13.20
C MET A 333 20.59 -3.82 14.40
N ASP A 334 20.47 -2.75 15.16
CA ASP A 334 19.40 -2.60 16.16
C ASP A 334 18.09 -2.23 15.46
N LEU A 335 17.21 -3.21 15.25
CA LEU A 335 15.94 -3.03 14.55
C LEU A 335 14.86 -2.28 15.36
N LYS A 336 15.16 -1.89 16.62
CA LYS A 336 14.33 -0.93 17.36
C LYS A 336 14.70 0.51 17.02
N LYS A 337 15.96 0.74 16.68
CA LYS A 337 16.47 2.04 16.25
C LYS A 337 16.36 2.26 14.75
N TYR A 338 16.60 1.21 13.98
CA TYR A 338 16.58 1.23 12.51
C TYR A 338 15.31 0.51 12.00
N TYR A 339 14.18 1.13 12.24
CA TYR A 339 12.85 0.64 11.79
C TYR A 339 12.35 1.34 10.53
#